data_f43237d8bbd1651311c5de5eb4cfdfa5
#
_entry.id   f43237d8bbd1651311c5de5eb4cfdfa5
#
_cell.length_a   1.000
_cell.length_b   1.000
_cell.length_c   1.000
_cell.angle_alpha   90.00
_cell.angle_beta   90.00
_cell.angle_gamma   90.00
#
_symmetry.space_group_name_H-M   'P 1'
#
loop_
_entity.id
_entity.type
_entity.pdbx_description
1 polymer ?
#
loop_
_entity_poly.entity_id
_entity_poly.type
_entity_poly.pdbx_seq_one_letter_code
_entity_poly.pdbx_strand_id
1 'polypeptide(L)'
;MFRPLSIFIGSRYTRAKRRNHFISFISLTSMIGLSLGVLAMIIVLSVMNGFQREMSSRILGMVPHAVIAGDGRPVDDWQSLAEQLRAHPGVLGTAPITQLEGMLSYRGSMQPIEIKGIDPKAESEVSILGSKMVAGSLDDLEAGESGVIVGLMTARRFGLKLGDKLTLIVPELSDAPGGITPRMQRLNVVGVFKVGAELDGSLAMIHRADAAQILRWQPDQVEGVRVRLADLYRAPQLATELVAGLGKGYRSEDWSLTQGSLFSAMKMEKTMIGLLLLLIVAVAAFNIIATLIMVVADKRADIAILRTLGATPRQIMAIFMVQGSIIGMTGTLIGTVLGVLGAMNVSALVAWLEKVSGQHIFSSDVYFISTLPSELRLQDVLLVTLAALLLSFLATVYPAWRAAQTQPAEALRYE
;
A
#
# COMPACT_ATOMS: atom_id res chain seq x y z
N MET A 1 35.58 35.34 -15.60
CA MET A 1 34.56 34.52 -14.91
C MET A 1 35.26 33.69 -13.83
N PHE A 2 35.36 34.24 -12.61
CA PHE A 2 36.09 33.59 -11.50
C PHE A 2 35.24 32.39 -11.01
N ARG A 3 35.52 31.18 -11.51
CA ARG A 3 35.05 29.96 -10.87
C ARG A 3 35.95 29.66 -9.69
N PRO A 4 35.47 29.37 -8.48
CA PRO A 4 36.33 28.98 -7.37
C PRO A 4 37.21 27.79 -7.80
N LEU A 5 38.50 27.85 -7.51
CA LEU A 5 39.52 26.89 -7.95
C LEU A 5 39.12 25.43 -7.71
N SER A 6 38.44 25.18 -6.57
CA SER A 6 37.96 23.86 -6.18
C SER A 6 36.91 23.28 -7.14
N ILE A 7 35.97 24.08 -7.66
CA ILE A 7 34.98 23.65 -8.62
C ILE A 7 35.62 23.36 -9.98
N PHE A 8 36.57 24.19 -10.39
CA PHE A 8 37.28 24.04 -11.68
C PHE A 8 38.11 22.74 -11.69
N ILE A 9 38.93 22.51 -10.66
CA ILE A 9 39.77 21.32 -10.56
C ILE A 9 38.91 20.05 -10.32
N GLY A 10 37.96 20.09 -9.37
CA GLY A 10 37.09 18.97 -9.06
C GLY A 10 36.27 18.46 -10.26
N SER A 11 35.71 19.39 -11.05
CA SER A 11 34.99 19.01 -12.28
C SER A 11 35.90 18.49 -13.39
N ARG A 12 37.15 18.94 -13.42
CA ARG A 12 38.13 18.45 -14.39
C ARG A 12 38.65 17.06 -14.03
N TYR A 13 38.77 16.75 -12.75
CA TYR A 13 39.15 15.41 -12.29
C TYR A 13 38.10 14.35 -12.63
N THR A 14 36.82 14.70 -12.63
CA THR A 14 35.76 13.79 -13.10
C THR A 14 35.76 13.58 -14.62
N ARG A 15 36.25 14.58 -15.39
CA ARG A 15 36.28 14.55 -16.88
C ARG A 15 37.60 14.05 -17.49
N ALA A 16 38.68 13.95 -16.71
CA ALA A 16 40.01 13.70 -17.23
C ALA A 16 40.14 12.27 -17.80
N LYS A 17 40.16 12.19 -19.15
CA LYS A 17 40.17 11.00 -20.00
C LYS A 17 41.57 10.40 -20.20
N ARG A 18 42.59 10.81 -19.45
CA ARG A 18 43.97 10.43 -19.71
C ARG A 18 44.58 9.55 -18.61
N ARG A 19 45.03 8.39 -19.04
CA ARG A 19 46.03 7.45 -18.51
C ARG A 19 45.64 6.37 -17.52
N ASN A 20 44.50 6.45 -16.79
CA ASN A 20 44.04 5.32 -15.94
C ASN A 20 42.59 4.95 -16.24
N HIS A 21 42.39 4.04 -17.22
CA HIS A 21 41.10 3.42 -17.52
C HIS A 21 40.44 2.80 -16.25
N PHE A 22 41.27 2.36 -15.31
CA PHE A 22 40.84 1.69 -14.08
C PHE A 22 40.07 2.63 -13.13
N ILE A 23 40.56 3.87 -12.91
CA ILE A 23 39.88 4.83 -12.03
C ILE A 23 38.57 5.31 -12.62
N SER A 24 38.54 5.55 -13.93
CA SER A 24 37.30 5.88 -14.64
C SER A 24 36.27 4.76 -14.55
N PHE A 25 36.73 3.50 -14.66
CA PHE A 25 35.88 2.31 -14.50
C PHE A 25 35.28 2.21 -13.10
N ILE A 26 36.09 2.38 -12.04
CA ILE A 26 35.61 2.32 -10.66
C ILE A 26 34.63 3.44 -10.34
N SER A 27 34.89 4.67 -10.81
CA SER A 27 33.96 5.80 -10.65
C SER A 27 32.65 5.54 -11.36
N LEU A 28 32.68 4.96 -12.56
CA LEU A 28 31.50 4.54 -13.32
C LEU A 28 30.73 3.46 -12.57
N THR A 29 31.42 2.44 -12.03
CA THR A 29 30.79 1.37 -11.26
C THR A 29 30.09 1.91 -10.01
N SER A 30 30.70 2.85 -9.29
CA SER A 30 30.05 3.50 -8.14
C SER A 30 28.81 4.31 -8.54
N MET A 31 28.86 5.02 -9.66
CA MET A 31 27.75 5.78 -10.19
C MET A 31 26.60 4.86 -10.62
N ILE A 32 26.91 3.75 -11.31
CA ILE A 32 25.93 2.73 -11.71
C ILE A 32 25.31 2.07 -10.46
N GLY A 33 26.14 1.69 -9.47
CA GLY A 33 25.65 1.08 -8.23
C GLY A 33 24.67 1.99 -7.48
N LEU A 34 24.97 3.28 -7.34
CA LEU A 34 24.07 4.25 -6.74
C LEU A 34 22.80 4.44 -7.58
N SER A 35 22.96 4.54 -8.91
CA SER A 35 21.82 4.68 -9.82
C SER A 35 20.88 3.47 -9.75
N LEU A 36 21.41 2.25 -9.73
CA LEU A 36 20.61 1.03 -9.60
C LEU A 36 19.92 0.95 -8.22
N GLY A 37 20.60 1.34 -7.14
CA GLY A 37 19.99 1.38 -5.81
C GLY A 37 18.81 2.35 -5.73
N VAL A 38 18.96 3.56 -6.26
CA VAL A 38 17.89 4.58 -6.30
C VAL A 38 16.75 4.12 -7.23
N LEU A 39 17.06 3.59 -8.39
CA LEU A 39 16.10 3.03 -9.34
C LEU A 39 15.27 1.93 -8.69
N ALA A 40 15.93 0.93 -8.09
CA ALA A 40 15.25 -0.18 -7.42
C ALA A 40 14.32 0.30 -6.31
N MET A 41 14.78 1.26 -5.50
CA MET A 41 14.01 1.82 -4.40
C MET A 41 12.74 2.52 -4.90
N ILE A 42 12.82 3.33 -5.96
CA ILE A 42 11.66 4.02 -6.54
C ILE A 42 10.66 3.02 -7.12
N ILE A 43 11.13 2.03 -7.88
CA ILE A 43 10.23 1.02 -8.48
C ILE A 43 9.54 0.20 -7.39
N VAL A 44 10.28 -0.33 -6.41
CA VAL A 44 9.71 -1.18 -5.36
C VAL A 44 8.70 -0.41 -4.52
N LEU A 45 9.01 0.83 -4.10
CA LEU A 45 8.06 1.65 -3.34
C LEU A 45 6.81 1.99 -4.18
N SER A 46 6.95 2.25 -5.47
CA SER A 46 5.82 2.52 -6.36
C SER A 46 4.91 1.30 -6.53
N VAL A 47 5.49 0.11 -6.68
CA VAL A 47 4.73 -1.15 -6.71
C VAL A 47 4.03 -1.42 -5.38
N MET A 48 4.72 -1.22 -4.26
CA MET A 48 4.11 -1.36 -2.92
C MET A 48 2.94 -0.39 -2.71
N ASN A 49 3.08 0.86 -3.15
CA ASN A 49 1.98 1.83 -3.08
C ASN A 49 0.80 1.40 -3.95
N GLY A 50 1.07 0.93 -5.17
CA GLY A 50 0.04 0.43 -6.08
C GLY A 50 -0.70 -0.78 -5.50
N PHE A 51 0.04 -1.75 -4.95
CA PHE A 51 -0.52 -2.91 -4.28
C PHE A 51 -1.37 -2.49 -3.07
N GLN A 52 -0.84 -1.63 -2.21
CA GLN A 52 -1.55 -1.11 -1.04
C GLN A 52 -2.84 -0.38 -1.43
N ARG A 53 -2.81 0.44 -2.48
CA ARG A 53 -3.99 1.14 -3.00
C ARG A 53 -5.04 0.16 -3.52
N GLU A 54 -4.64 -0.83 -4.33
CA GLU A 54 -5.54 -1.82 -4.90
C GLU A 54 -6.20 -2.67 -3.81
N MET A 55 -5.41 -3.16 -2.84
CA MET A 55 -5.93 -3.91 -1.70
C MET A 55 -6.88 -3.07 -0.85
N SER A 56 -6.48 -1.83 -0.52
CA SER A 56 -7.35 -0.92 0.22
C SER A 56 -8.66 -0.64 -0.51
N SER A 57 -8.61 -0.38 -1.81
CA SER A 57 -9.78 -0.08 -2.63
C SER A 57 -10.76 -1.27 -2.68
N ARG A 58 -10.25 -2.49 -2.76
CA ARG A 58 -11.08 -3.71 -2.80
C ARG A 58 -11.68 -4.03 -1.45
N ILE A 59 -10.86 -4.06 -0.40
CA ILE A 59 -11.32 -4.41 0.95
C ILE A 59 -12.27 -3.32 1.46
N LEU A 60 -11.85 -2.07 1.43
CA LEU A 60 -12.61 -0.96 2.01
C LEU A 60 -13.76 -0.49 1.12
N GLY A 61 -13.80 -0.90 -0.15
CA GLY A 61 -14.98 -0.71 -1.00
C GLY A 61 -16.16 -1.59 -0.60
N MET A 62 -15.93 -2.70 0.12
CA MET A 62 -16.94 -3.63 0.60
C MET A 62 -17.19 -3.54 2.10
N VAL A 63 -16.15 -3.19 2.86
CA VAL A 63 -16.24 -2.99 4.31
C VAL A 63 -16.80 -1.60 4.60
N PRO A 64 -17.71 -1.43 5.56
CA PRO A 64 -18.16 -0.12 5.99
C PRO A 64 -16.99 0.77 6.40
N HIS A 65 -16.98 2.04 5.97
CA HIS A 65 -16.02 2.99 6.51
C HIS A 65 -16.27 3.22 8.00
N ALA A 66 -17.55 3.36 8.37
CA ALA A 66 -18.03 3.31 9.73
C ALA A 66 -19.45 2.76 9.77
N VAL A 67 -19.84 2.19 10.89
CA VAL A 67 -21.21 1.81 11.23
C VAL A 67 -21.59 2.52 12.52
N ILE A 68 -22.72 3.20 12.51
CA ILE A 68 -23.31 3.76 13.72
C ILE A 68 -24.44 2.81 14.13
N ALA A 69 -24.19 2.05 15.16
CA ALA A 69 -25.09 1.00 15.65
C ALA A 69 -25.76 1.41 16.97
N GLY A 70 -26.87 0.76 17.28
CA GLY A 70 -27.49 0.88 18.60
C GLY A 70 -26.64 0.21 19.67
N ASP A 71 -26.57 0.81 20.85
CA ASP A 71 -25.83 0.25 21.99
C ASP A 71 -26.60 -0.89 22.64
N GLY A 72 -26.38 -2.12 22.14
CA GLY A 72 -27.03 -3.35 22.60
C GLY A 72 -28.52 -3.49 22.25
N ARG A 73 -29.06 -2.63 21.40
CA ARG A 73 -30.45 -2.65 20.92
C ARG A 73 -30.50 -2.37 19.42
N PRO A 74 -31.46 -2.95 18.68
CA PRO A 74 -31.67 -2.58 17.29
C PRO A 74 -32.09 -1.10 17.18
N VAL A 75 -31.81 -0.51 16.03
CA VAL A 75 -32.25 0.85 15.67
C VAL A 75 -33.65 0.74 15.05
N ASP A 76 -34.62 1.42 15.63
CA ASP A 76 -36.04 1.35 15.20
C ASP A 76 -36.30 2.22 13.96
N ASP A 77 -35.76 3.44 13.95
CA ASP A 77 -35.91 4.42 12.87
C ASP A 77 -34.53 4.73 12.23
N TRP A 78 -34.11 3.81 11.41
CA TRP A 78 -32.81 3.95 10.73
C TRP A 78 -32.84 5.05 9.67
N GLN A 79 -34.01 5.39 9.09
CA GLN A 79 -34.18 6.43 8.09
C GLN A 79 -33.85 7.80 8.68
N SER A 80 -34.43 8.12 9.84
CA SER A 80 -34.13 9.37 10.56
C SER A 80 -32.67 9.44 10.97
N LEU A 81 -32.09 8.33 11.45
CA LEU A 81 -30.66 8.25 11.76
C LEU A 81 -29.80 8.50 10.51
N ALA A 82 -30.16 7.88 9.38
CA ALA A 82 -29.43 8.04 8.12
C ALA A 82 -29.45 9.49 7.61
N GLU A 83 -30.60 10.19 7.74
CA GLU A 83 -30.73 11.60 7.38
C GLU A 83 -29.87 12.50 8.27
N GLN A 84 -29.87 12.27 9.58
CA GLN A 84 -29.02 13.00 10.52
C GLN A 84 -27.52 12.81 10.20
N LEU A 85 -27.10 11.59 9.87
CA LEU A 85 -25.73 11.30 9.50
C LEU A 85 -25.34 11.94 8.16
N ARG A 86 -26.24 11.97 7.17
CA ARG A 86 -26.03 12.64 5.86
C ARG A 86 -25.86 14.15 5.99
N ALA A 87 -26.40 14.76 7.02
CA ALA A 87 -26.24 16.21 7.25
C ALA A 87 -24.79 16.60 7.54
N HIS A 88 -23.93 15.65 7.91
CA HIS A 88 -22.52 15.91 8.16
C HIS A 88 -21.72 15.99 6.85
N PRO A 89 -20.94 17.08 6.62
CA PRO A 89 -20.26 17.33 5.33
C PRO A 89 -19.21 16.28 4.93
N GLY A 90 -18.77 15.44 5.86
CA GLY A 90 -17.84 14.33 5.59
C GLY A 90 -18.51 13.04 5.15
N VAL A 91 -19.86 12.97 5.14
CA VAL A 91 -20.64 11.77 4.80
C VAL A 91 -21.10 11.87 3.35
N LEU A 92 -20.77 10.87 2.54
CA LEU A 92 -21.14 10.78 1.13
C LEU A 92 -22.38 9.92 0.87
N GLY A 93 -22.68 8.98 1.76
CA GLY A 93 -23.81 8.07 1.63
C GLY A 93 -24.05 7.31 2.93
N THR A 94 -25.27 6.82 3.09
CA THR A 94 -25.69 6.02 4.25
C THR A 94 -26.57 4.87 3.78
N ALA A 95 -26.44 3.71 4.42
CA ALA A 95 -27.31 2.54 4.18
C ALA A 95 -27.55 1.76 5.47
N PRO A 96 -28.72 1.16 5.65
CA PRO A 96 -28.97 0.28 6.78
C PRO A 96 -28.13 -0.99 6.68
N ILE A 97 -27.70 -1.51 7.82
CA ILE A 97 -26.94 -2.76 7.88
C ILE A 97 -27.34 -3.57 9.10
N THR A 98 -27.38 -4.90 8.92
CA THR A 98 -27.53 -5.88 10.00
C THR A 98 -26.53 -6.99 9.76
N GLN A 99 -25.66 -7.27 10.71
CA GLN A 99 -24.63 -8.31 10.59
C GLN A 99 -25.02 -9.56 11.35
N LEU A 100 -24.75 -10.70 10.75
CA LEU A 100 -25.04 -12.02 11.32
C LEU A 100 -23.85 -12.94 11.02
N GLU A 101 -23.47 -13.73 11.99
CA GLU A 101 -22.52 -14.82 11.80
C GLU A 101 -23.26 -16.13 11.78
N GLY A 102 -22.89 -17.01 10.85
CA GLY A 102 -23.53 -18.30 10.73
C GLY A 102 -22.74 -19.29 9.87
N MET A 103 -23.40 -20.39 9.55
CA MET A 103 -22.86 -21.42 8.66
C MET A 103 -23.80 -21.65 7.49
N LEU A 104 -23.27 -21.61 6.27
CA LEU A 104 -24.00 -22.09 5.09
C LEU A 104 -23.80 -23.59 4.95
N SER A 105 -24.93 -24.31 4.75
CA SER A 105 -24.94 -25.74 4.51
C SER A 105 -25.59 -26.06 3.17
N TYR A 106 -24.89 -26.86 2.35
CA TYR A 106 -25.37 -27.32 1.06
C TYR A 106 -24.86 -28.74 0.78
N ARG A 107 -25.77 -29.71 0.52
CA ARG A 107 -25.46 -31.11 0.17
C ARG A 107 -24.45 -31.78 1.14
N GLY A 108 -24.57 -31.51 2.44
CA GLY A 108 -23.71 -32.09 3.46
C GLY A 108 -22.36 -31.37 3.69
N SER A 109 -22.03 -30.39 2.90
CA SER A 109 -20.89 -29.52 3.13
C SER A 109 -21.32 -28.28 3.93
N MET A 110 -20.44 -27.79 4.83
CA MET A 110 -20.69 -26.63 5.67
C MET A 110 -19.52 -25.64 5.55
N GLN A 111 -19.83 -24.34 5.65
CA GLN A 111 -18.86 -23.26 5.61
C GLN A 111 -19.28 -22.11 6.53
N PRO A 112 -18.39 -21.59 7.39
CA PRO A 112 -18.66 -20.39 8.15
C PRO A 112 -18.82 -19.21 7.19
N ILE A 113 -19.76 -18.31 7.49
CA ILE A 113 -20.11 -17.17 6.66
C ILE A 113 -20.55 -15.99 7.51
N GLU A 114 -20.08 -14.81 7.16
CA GLU A 114 -20.62 -13.53 7.61
C GLU A 114 -21.76 -13.13 6.67
N ILE A 115 -22.90 -12.75 7.22
CA ILE A 115 -24.07 -12.38 6.43
C ILE A 115 -24.42 -10.92 6.73
N LYS A 116 -24.62 -10.15 5.68
CA LYS A 116 -25.07 -8.76 5.79
C LYS A 116 -26.48 -8.62 5.24
N GLY A 117 -27.39 -8.21 6.13
CA GLY A 117 -28.72 -7.74 5.75
C GLY A 117 -28.62 -6.31 5.24
N ILE A 118 -28.91 -6.11 3.96
CA ILE A 118 -28.76 -4.84 3.25
C ILE A 118 -30.08 -4.39 2.62
N ASP A 119 -30.18 -3.10 2.35
CA ASP A 119 -31.20 -2.55 1.45
C ASP A 119 -30.57 -2.37 0.07
N PRO A 120 -30.99 -3.08 -0.99
CA PRO A 120 -30.35 -3.05 -2.31
C PRO A 120 -30.21 -1.66 -2.90
N LYS A 121 -31.20 -0.78 -2.70
CA LYS A 121 -31.19 0.57 -3.22
C LYS A 121 -30.18 1.46 -2.50
N ALA A 122 -30.18 1.43 -1.17
CA ALA A 122 -29.27 2.22 -0.35
C ALA A 122 -27.82 1.68 -0.43
N GLU A 123 -27.64 0.36 -0.60
CA GLU A 123 -26.32 -0.27 -0.70
C GLU A 123 -25.52 0.26 -1.90
N SER A 124 -26.17 0.59 -3.01
CA SER A 124 -25.51 1.15 -4.19
C SER A 124 -24.79 2.48 -3.93
N GLU A 125 -25.23 3.25 -2.91
CA GLU A 125 -24.60 4.54 -2.53
C GLU A 125 -23.31 4.35 -1.72
N VAL A 126 -23.18 3.24 -1.01
CA VAL A 126 -22.13 3.04 0.00
C VAL A 126 -21.14 1.92 -0.34
N SER A 127 -21.44 1.06 -1.32
CA SER A 127 -20.68 -0.13 -1.66
C SER A 127 -20.42 -0.23 -3.15
N ILE A 128 -19.32 -0.94 -3.50
CA ILE A 128 -19.01 -1.30 -4.89
C ILE A 128 -19.69 -2.59 -5.34
N LEU A 129 -20.46 -3.24 -4.46
CA LEU A 129 -21.04 -4.58 -4.67
C LEU A 129 -21.83 -4.68 -5.97
N GLY A 130 -22.68 -3.70 -6.29
CA GLY A 130 -23.47 -3.68 -7.53
C GLY A 130 -22.63 -3.77 -8.80
N SER A 131 -21.44 -3.14 -8.80
CA SER A 131 -20.50 -3.18 -9.93
C SER A 131 -19.68 -4.48 -10.00
N LYS A 132 -19.79 -5.33 -8.98
CA LYS A 132 -19.02 -6.57 -8.84
C LYS A 132 -19.87 -7.83 -8.96
N MET A 133 -21.11 -7.69 -9.38
CA MET A 133 -21.97 -8.84 -9.66
C MET A 133 -21.47 -9.61 -10.89
N VAL A 134 -21.40 -10.92 -10.78
CA VAL A 134 -21.00 -11.85 -11.85
C VAL A 134 -22.23 -12.53 -12.44
N ALA A 135 -23.25 -12.79 -11.59
CA ALA A 135 -24.54 -13.36 -11.99
C ALA A 135 -25.62 -12.80 -11.08
N GLY A 136 -26.81 -12.57 -11.61
CA GLY A 136 -27.92 -11.90 -10.90
C GLY A 136 -27.67 -10.41 -10.68
N SER A 137 -28.55 -9.75 -9.94
CA SER A 137 -28.49 -8.33 -9.59
C SER A 137 -28.69 -8.13 -8.08
N LEU A 138 -28.29 -6.97 -7.55
CA LEU A 138 -28.65 -6.57 -6.19
C LEU A 138 -30.16 -6.44 -6.01
N ASP A 139 -30.85 -5.97 -7.05
CA ASP A 139 -32.29 -5.77 -7.03
C ASP A 139 -33.09 -7.08 -6.95
N ASP A 140 -32.44 -8.24 -7.21
CA ASP A 140 -33.04 -9.56 -7.03
C ASP A 140 -33.17 -9.96 -5.55
N LEU A 141 -32.64 -9.16 -4.60
CA LEU A 141 -32.89 -9.32 -3.17
C LEU A 141 -34.20 -8.64 -2.78
N GLU A 142 -35.29 -9.38 -2.88
CA GLU A 142 -36.62 -8.91 -2.46
C GLU A 142 -36.94 -9.30 -1.01
N ALA A 143 -37.65 -8.41 -0.31
CA ALA A 143 -38.06 -8.64 1.08
C ALA A 143 -39.01 -9.85 1.21
N GLY A 144 -38.68 -10.78 2.11
CA GLY A 144 -39.53 -11.94 2.38
C GLY A 144 -39.33 -13.13 1.45
N GLU A 145 -38.54 -13.01 0.37
CA GLU A 145 -38.26 -14.10 -0.56
C GLU A 145 -37.06 -14.98 -0.16
N SER A 146 -36.41 -14.65 0.93
CA SER A 146 -35.24 -15.36 1.42
C SER A 146 -34.11 -15.48 0.37
N GLY A 147 -33.94 -14.47 -0.47
CA GLY A 147 -32.86 -14.38 -1.45
C GLY A 147 -31.49 -14.24 -0.78
N VAL A 148 -30.47 -14.85 -1.36
CA VAL A 148 -29.08 -14.66 -0.94
C VAL A 148 -28.16 -14.44 -2.13
N ILE A 149 -27.27 -13.47 -2.00
CA ILE A 149 -26.13 -13.24 -2.91
C ILE A 149 -24.89 -13.76 -2.23
N VAL A 150 -24.16 -14.66 -2.87
CA VAL A 150 -22.96 -15.30 -2.33
C VAL A 150 -21.71 -14.89 -3.13
N GLY A 151 -20.55 -14.94 -2.50
CA GLY A 151 -19.29 -14.69 -3.20
C GLY A 151 -18.91 -15.85 -4.14
N LEU A 152 -18.15 -15.55 -5.18
CA LEU A 152 -17.77 -16.52 -6.22
C LEU A 152 -17.02 -17.73 -5.68
N MET A 153 -16.18 -17.57 -4.65
CA MET A 153 -15.47 -18.70 -4.04
C MET A 153 -16.42 -19.64 -3.32
N THR A 154 -17.40 -19.10 -2.58
CA THR A 154 -18.46 -19.89 -1.95
C THR A 154 -19.32 -20.62 -3.00
N ALA A 155 -19.70 -19.91 -4.08
CA ALA A 155 -20.46 -20.51 -5.18
C ALA A 155 -19.70 -21.65 -5.85
N ARG A 156 -18.42 -21.48 -6.13
CA ARG A 156 -17.54 -22.52 -6.72
C ARG A 156 -17.35 -23.70 -5.78
N ARG A 157 -17.09 -23.44 -4.49
CA ARG A 157 -16.86 -24.49 -3.50
C ARG A 157 -18.05 -25.42 -3.33
N PHE A 158 -19.25 -24.89 -3.32
CA PHE A 158 -20.49 -25.66 -3.21
C PHE A 158 -21.09 -26.09 -4.55
N GLY A 159 -20.57 -25.58 -5.69
CA GLY A 159 -21.13 -25.83 -7.02
C GLY A 159 -22.51 -25.21 -7.20
N LEU A 160 -22.77 -24.02 -6.60
CA LEU A 160 -24.06 -23.33 -6.62
C LEU A 160 -24.36 -22.71 -7.99
N LYS A 161 -25.64 -22.76 -8.35
CA LYS A 161 -26.23 -22.04 -9.47
C LYS A 161 -27.34 -21.12 -8.97
N LEU A 162 -27.71 -20.13 -9.77
CA LEU A 162 -28.88 -19.31 -9.48
C LEU A 162 -30.11 -20.20 -9.35
N GLY A 163 -30.93 -19.95 -8.30
CA GLY A 163 -32.11 -20.74 -7.97
C GLY A 163 -31.83 -21.93 -7.04
N ASP A 164 -30.57 -22.28 -6.76
CA ASP A 164 -30.28 -23.34 -5.78
C ASP A 164 -30.66 -22.91 -4.36
N LYS A 165 -31.14 -23.89 -3.56
CA LYS A 165 -31.55 -23.65 -2.18
C LYS A 165 -30.48 -24.16 -1.23
N LEU A 166 -30.01 -23.30 -0.36
CA LEU A 166 -29.06 -23.61 0.71
C LEU A 166 -29.68 -23.33 2.08
N THR A 167 -29.08 -23.86 3.12
CA THR A 167 -29.53 -23.65 4.49
C THR A 167 -28.52 -22.80 5.24
N LEU A 168 -29.01 -21.70 5.80
CA LEU A 168 -28.27 -20.89 6.76
C LEU A 168 -28.55 -21.39 8.15
N ILE A 169 -27.51 -21.59 8.96
CA ILE A 169 -27.57 -22.00 10.36
C ILE A 169 -26.97 -20.87 11.18
N VAL A 170 -27.79 -20.21 11.99
CA VAL A 170 -27.37 -19.12 12.89
C VAL A 170 -27.42 -19.64 14.32
N PRO A 171 -26.35 -19.53 15.11
CA PRO A 171 -26.35 -19.87 16.52
C PRO A 171 -27.21 -18.86 17.29
N GLU A 172 -28.17 -19.33 18.10
CA GLU A 172 -28.95 -18.50 18.99
C GLU A 172 -28.63 -18.88 20.43
N LEU A 173 -28.30 -17.91 21.26
CA LEU A 173 -28.15 -18.09 22.69
C LEU A 173 -29.56 -18.38 23.27
N SER A 174 -29.72 -19.54 23.89
CA SER A 174 -30.97 -19.93 24.54
C SER A 174 -30.80 -19.89 26.06
N ASP A 175 -31.85 -19.45 26.78
CA ASP A 175 -31.89 -19.46 28.25
C ASP A 175 -32.00 -20.89 28.81
N ALA A 176 -32.12 -21.93 27.97
CA ALA A 176 -32.17 -23.31 28.38
C ALA A 176 -30.80 -23.87 28.79
N PRO A 177 -30.75 -24.83 29.74
CA PRO A 177 -29.51 -25.52 30.12
C PRO A 177 -28.97 -26.32 28.91
N GLY A 178 -27.96 -25.80 28.25
CA GLY A 178 -27.37 -26.30 27.00
C GLY A 178 -27.02 -25.24 26.00
N GLY A 179 -27.52 -24.04 26.17
CA GLY A 179 -26.98 -22.73 25.77
C GLY A 179 -27.09 -22.31 24.31
N ILE A 180 -27.06 -23.20 23.33
CA ILE A 180 -27.09 -22.81 21.91
C ILE A 180 -28.09 -23.66 21.14
N THR A 181 -29.14 -23.01 20.61
CA THR A 181 -30.06 -23.65 19.65
C THR A 181 -29.77 -23.12 18.24
N PRO A 182 -29.49 -24.01 17.26
CA PRO A 182 -29.30 -23.57 15.91
C PRO A 182 -30.62 -23.16 15.26
N ARG A 183 -30.70 -21.96 14.73
CA ARG A 183 -31.79 -21.53 13.86
C ARG A 183 -31.45 -21.83 12.42
N MET A 184 -32.34 -22.52 11.72
CA MET A 184 -32.15 -22.88 10.32
C MET A 184 -33.10 -22.08 9.43
N GLN A 185 -32.55 -21.38 8.44
CA GLN A 185 -33.31 -20.64 7.43
C GLN A 185 -32.93 -21.17 6.04
N ARG A 186 -33.90 -21.48 5.22
CA ARG A 186 -33.67 -21.79 3.81
C ARG A 186 -33.52 -20.50 3.01
N LEU A 187 -32.48 -20.42 2.24
CA LEU A 187 -32.17 -19.27 1.36
C LEU A 187 -32.11 -19.73 -0.09
N ASN A 188 -32.50 -18.86 -1.02
CA ASN A 188 -32.47 -19.08 -2.46
C ASN A 188 -31.33 -18.23 -3.07
N VAL A 189 -30.44 -18.85 -3.84
CA VAL A 189 -29.32 -18.13 -4.47
C VAL A 189 -29.84 -17.29 -5.62
N VAL A 190 -29.88 -15.96 -5.45
CA VAL A 190 -30.35 -15.01 -6.47
C VAL A 190 -29.19 -14.30 -7.16
N GLY A 191 -27.98 -14.32 -6.59
CA GLY A 191 -26.83 -13.67 -7.22
C GLY A 191 -25.48 -14.20 -6.76
N VAL A 192 -24.45 -13.89 -7.54
CA VAL A 192 -23.06 -14.20 -7.24
C VAL A 192 -22.23 -12.96 -7.51
N PHE A 193 -21.39 -12.56 -6.54
CA PHE A 193 -20.47 -11.45 -6.68
C PHE A 193 -19.00 -11.91 -6.72
N LYS A 194 -18.12 -11.08 -7.28
CA LYS A 194 -16.66 -11.25 -7.28
C LYS A 194 -15.98 -9.92 -6.98
N VAL A 195 -15.51 -9.77 -5.76
CA VAL A 195 -14.70 -8.63 -5.33
C VAL A 195 -13.22 -8.99 -5.34
N GLY A 196 -12.95 -10.25 -5.12
CA GLY A 196 -11.62 -10.78 -4.85
C GLY A 196 -11.31 -10.77 -3.35
N ALA A 197 -10.12 -11.23 -3.00
CA ALA A 197 -9.69 -11.45 -1.65
C ALA A 197 -10.56 -12.50 -0.91
N GLU A 198 -10.43 -12.54 0.41
CA GLU A 198 -11.10 -13.47 1.29
C GLU A 198 -12.63 -13.30 1.32
N LEU A 199 -13.11 -12.11 0.95
CA LEU A 199 -14.54 -11.76 0.99
C LEU A 199 -15.40 -12.62 0.07
N ASP A 200 -14.87 -13.08 -1.06
CA ASP A 200 -15.60 -13.99 -1.98
C ASP A 200 -15.87 -15.36 -1.35
N GLY A 201 -15.16 -15.71 -0.27
CA GLY A 201 -15.34 -16.96 0.46
C GLY A 201 -16.00 -16.82 1.82
N SER A 202 -16.10 -15.62 2.38
CA SER A 202 -16.54 -15.43 3.77
C SER A 202 -17.80 -14.58 3.91
N LEU A 203 -18.28 -13.95 2.83
CA LEU A 203 -19.37 -12.98 2.89
C LEU A 203 -20.57 -13.41 2.04
N ALA A 204 -21.78 -13.19 2.56
CA ALA A 204 -23.03 -13.30 1.84
C ALA A 204 -23.96 -12.12 2.17
N MET A 205 -24.87 -11.79 1.25
CA MET A 205 -25.83 -10.70 1.40
C MET A 205 -27.25 -11.26 1.35
N ILE A 206 -28.11 -10.76 2.22
CA ILE A 206 -29.57 -11.02 2.22
C ILE A 206 -30.30 -9.69 2.33
N HIS A 207 -31.61 -9.70 2.09
CA HIS A 207 -32.40 -8.48 2.31
C HIS A 207 -32.49 -8.17 3.82
N ARG A 208 -32.46 -6.87 4.21
CA ARG A 208 -32.49 -6.43 5.61
C ARG A 208 -33.70 -6.95 6.38
N ALA A 209 -34.88 -7.04 5.72
CA ALA A 209 -36.09 -7.56 6.37
C ALA A 209 -35.97 -9.06 6.70
N ASP A 210 -35.31 -9.85 5.83
CA ASP A 210 -35.05 -11.25 6.09
C ASP A 210 -34.03 -11.43 7.24
N ALA A 211 -33.02 -10.53 7.31
CA ALA A 211 -32.10 -10.50 8.45
C ALA A 211 -32.81 -10.18 9.77
N ALA A 212 -33.68 -9.18 9.76
CA ALA A 212 -34.51 -8.84 10.92
C ALA A 212 -35.41 -10.04 11.36
N GLN A 213 -36.02 -10.73 10.39
CA GLN A 213 -36.82 -11.93 10.68
C GLN A 213 -35.98 -13.05 11.33
N ILE A 214 -34.77 -13.29 10.83
CA ILE A 214 -33.83 -14.27 11.42
C ILE A 214 -33.53 -13.91 12.87
N LEU A 215 -33.35 -12.62 13.19
CA LEU A 215 -33.06 -12.12 14.54
C LEU A 215 -34.32 -11.94 15.42
N ARG A 216 -35.53 -12.17 14.90
CA ARG A 216 -36.81 -11.87 15.55
C ARG A 216 -37.03 -10.39 15.84
N TRP A 217 -36.47 -9.54 15.03
CA TRP A 217 -36.69 -8.11 15.08
C TRP A 217 -37.90 -7.72 14.22
N GLN A 218 -38.35 -6.48 14.39
CA GLN A 218 -39.37 -5.88 13.51
C GLN A 218 -38.72 -5.69 12.09
N PRO A 219 -39.53 -5.75 11.02
CA PRO A 219 -38.98 -5.64 9.64
C PRO A 219 -38.21 -4.37 9.35
N ASP A 220 -38.47 -3.28 10.07
CA ASP A 220 -37.83 -1.99 9.92
C ASP A 220 -36.66 -1.77 10.90
N GLN A 221 -36.46 -2.68 11.85
CA GLN A 221 -35.33 -2.65 12.75
C GLN A 221 -34.06 -3.13 12.06
N VAL A 222 -32.96 -2.43 12.35
CA VAL A 222 -31.61 -2.77 11.85
C VAL A 222 -30.60 -2.69 12.99
N GLU A 223 -29.45 -3.31 12.85
CA GLU A 223 -28.37 -3.17 13.82
C GLU A 223 -27.82 -1.74 13.85
N GLY A 224 -27.67 -1.12 12.67
CA GLY A 224 -27.14 0.22 12.55
C GLY A 224 -27.21 0.79 11.14
N VAL A 225 -26.60 1.93 10.98
CA VAL A 225 -26.46 2.62 9.69
C VAL A 225 -24.99 2.67 9.31
N ARG A 226 -24.68 2.07 8.17
CA ARG A 226 -23.39 2.13 7.51
C ARG A 226 -23.19 3.52 6.88
N VAL A 227 -21.98 4.06 7.03
CA VAL A 227 -21.63 5.38 6.53
C VAL A 227 -20.48 5.29 5.55
N ARG A 228 -20.63 5.91 4.38
CA ARG A 228 -19.57 6.15 3.43
C ARG A 228 -19.01 7.54 3.64
N LEU A 229 -17.71 7.63 3.94
CA LEU A 229 -17.02 8.89 4.21
C LEU A 229 -16.20 9.35 3.00
N ALA A 230 -16.03 10.67 2.87
CA ALA A 230 -15.19 11.27 1.83
C ALA A 230 -13.71 10.88 2.02
N ASP A 231 -13.23 10.83 3.26
CA ASP A 231 -11.90 10.38 3.64
C ASP A 231 -12.03 9.21 4.61
N LEU A 232 -11.74 8.05 4.10
CA LEU A 232 -11.80 6.79 4.81
C LEU A 232 -10.79 6.71 5.97
N TYR A 233 -9.62 7.36 5.86
CA TYR A 233 -8.61 7.36 6.93
C TYR A 233 -9.00 8.21 8.14
N ARG A 234 -9.99 9.09 7.98
CA ARG A 234 -10.58 9.84 9.07
C ARG A 234 -11.78 9.13 9.71
N ALA A 235 -12.13 7.93 9.26
CA ALA A 235 -13.28 7.19 9.79
C ALA A 235 -13.26 7.02 11.32
N PRO A 236 -12.14 6.65 12.00
CA PRO A 236 -12.15 6.50 13.46
C PRO A 236 -12.50 7.80 14.20
N GLN A 237 -12.02 8.95 13.69
CA GLN A 237 -12.29 10.25 14.29
C GLN A 237 -13.73 10.70 14.00
N LEU A 238 -14.14 10.65 12.72
CA LEU A 238 -15.48 11.07 12.30
C LEU A 238 -16.59 10.18 12.89
N ALA A 239 -16.36 8.87 13.01
CA ALA A 239 -17.32 7.96 13.63
C ALA A 239 -17.58 8.34 15.10
N THR A 240 -16.55 8.69 15.84
CA THR A 240 -16.65 9.18 17.22
C THR A 240 -17.37 10.53 17.30
N GLU A 241 -17.07 11.47 16.39
CA GLU A 241 -17.74 12.77 16.30
C GLU A 241 -19.23 12.61 15.99
N LEU A 242 -19.59 11.74 15.04
CA LEU A 242 -20.97 11.45 14.67
C LEU A 242 -21.78 10.91 15.86
N VAL A 243 -21.23 9.94 16.60
CA VAL A 243 -21.89 9.38 17.80
C VAL A 243 -22.04 10.45 18.89
N ALA A 244 -21.03 11.30 19.10
CA ALA A 244 -21.10 12.38 20.08
C ALA A 244 -22.25 13.38 19.76
N GLY A 245 -22.53 13.59 18.47
CA GLY A 245 -23.63 14.45 18.02
C GLY A 245 -25.01 13.82 18.17
N LEU A 246 -25.13 12.47 18.18
CA LEU A 246 -26.40 11.75 18.28
C LEU A 246 -26.87 11.54 19.73
N GLY A 247 -25.99 11.68 20.72
CA GLY A 247 -26.31 11.46 22.14
C GLY A 247 -26.14 10.01 22.60
N LYS A 248 -26.73 9.69 23.75
CA LYS A 248 -26.60 8.36 24.38
C LYS A 248 -27.45 7.32 23.64
N GLY A 249 -26.90 6.10 23.49
CA GLY A 249 -27.61 4.96 22.94
C GLY A 249 -27.09 4.49 21.59
N TYR A 250 -26.03 5.12 21.08
CA TYR A 250 -25.34 4.72 19.86
C TYR A 250 -23.87 4.41 20.13
N ARG A 251 -23.33 3.46 19.37
CA ARG A 251 -21.90 3.12 19.31
C ARG A 251 -21.40 3.26 17.89
N SER A 252 -20.13 3.57 17.73
CA SER A 252 -19.50 3.54 16.42
C SER A 252 -18.57 2.35 16.30
N GLU A 253 -18.60 1.72 15.16
CA GLU A 253 -17.62 0.75 14.70
C GLU A 253 -17.05 1.25 13.40
N ASP A 254 -15.75 1.20 13.22
CA ASP A 254 -15.09 1.62 12.00
C ASP A 254 -14.17 0.51 11.47
N TRP A 255 -13.73 0.66 10.24
CA TRP A 255 -12.91 -0.32 9.56
C TRP A 255 -11.60 -0.67 10.32
N SER A 256 -11.10 0.22 11.19
CA SER A 256 -9.86 -0.03 11.92
C SER A 256 -10.01 -1.11 13.00
N LEU A 257 -11.22 -1.35 13.49
CA LEU A 257 -11.49 -2.44 14.44
C LEU A 257 -11.39 -3.82 13.76
N THR A 258 -11.89 -3.93 12.54
CA THR A 258 -11.92 -5.22 11.81
C THR A 258 -10.69 -5.43 10.93
N GLN A 259 -10.19 -4.39 10.29
CA GLN A 259 -9.10 -4.45 9.31
C GLN A 259 -7.82 -3.74 9.76
N GLY A 260 -7.81 -3.13 10.94
CA GLY A 260 -6.68 -2.32 11.43
C GLY A 260 -5.38 -3.10 11.57
N SER A 261 -5.44 -4.38 11.94
CA SER A 261 -4.26 -5.27 12.01
C SER A 261 -3.63 -5.46 10.62
N LEU A 262 -4.43 -5.69 9.59
CA LEU A 262 -3.97 -5.83 8.20
C LEU A 262 -3.30 -4.55 7.70
N PHE A 263 -3.94 -3.39 7.90
CA PHE A 263 -3.36 -2.10 7.47
C PHE A 263 -2.10 -1.73 8.26
N SER A 264 -2.05 -2.07 9.55
CA SER A 264 -0.84 -1.88 10.36
C SER A 264 0.30 -2.78 9.88
N ALA A 265 0.01 -4.04 9.54
CA ALA A 265 0.97 -4.96 8.95
C ALA A 265 1.52 -4.45 7.61
N MET A 266 0.65 -3.97 6.72
CA MET A 266 1.05 -3.38 5.43
C MET A 266 1.94 -2.13 5.61
N LYS A 267 1.62 -1.27 6.58
CA LYS A 267 2.44 -0.10 6.92
C LYS A 267 3.81 -0.51 7.47
N MET A 268 3.84 -1.51 8.34
CA MET A 268 5.08 -2.06 8.89
C MET A 268 5.93 -2.70 7.79
N GLU A 269 5.33 -3.50 6.90
CA GLU A 269 5.99 -4.09 5.75
C GLU A 269 6.64 -3.03 4.85
N LYS A 270 5.90 -1.96 4.48
CA LYS A 270 6.43 -0.84 3.70
C LYS A 270 7.64 -0.19 4.40
N THR A 271 7.56 0.00 5.70
CA THR A 271 8.66 0.58 6.49
C THR A 271 9.89 -0.34 6.49
N MET A 272 9.71 -1.64 6.70
CA MET A 272 10.79 -2.63 6.69
C MET A 272 11.46 -2.72 5.32
N ILE A 273 10.68 -2.80 4.24
CA ILE A 273 11.20 -2.81 2.86
C ILE A 273 11.95 -1.49 2.59
N GLY A 274 11.39 -0.35 3.00
CA GLY A 274 12.06 0.94 2.89
C GLY A 274 13.42 0.98 3.59
N LEU A 275 13.52 0.43 4.79
CA LEU A 275 14.79 0.33 5.52
C LEU A 275 15.80 -0.60 4.84
N LEU A 276 15.34 -1.76 4.32
CA LEU A 276 16.21 -2.68 3.57
C LEU A 276 16.75 -2.03 2.29
N LEU A 277 15.91 -1.31 1.57
CA LEU A 277 16.31 -0.60 0.36
C LEU A 277 17.25 0.58 0.69
N LEU A 278 17.03 1.27 1.81
CA LEU A 278 17.95 2.30 2.29
C LEU A 278 19.35 1.71 2.59
N LEU A 279 19.41 0.49 3.11
CA LEU A 279 20.67 -0.23 3.32
C LEU A 279 21.40 -0.47 1.98
N ILE A 280 20.69 -0.80 0.91
CA ILE A 280 21.27 -0.96 -0.44
C ILE A 280 21.88 0.37 -0.90
N VAL A 281 21.18 1.49 -0.71
CA VAL A 281 21.72 2.83 -1.03
C VAL A 281 22.93 3.16 -0.16
N ALA A 282 22.92 2.77 1.12
CA ALA A 282 24.07 2.95 2.00
C ALA A 282 25.29 2.14 1.56
N VAL A 283 25.11 0.92 1.08
CA VAL A 283 26.18 0.09 0.49
C VAL A 283 26.74 0.76 -0.78
N ALA A 284 25.88 1.32 -1.63
CA ALA A 284 26.31 2.09 -2.80
C ALA A 284 27.09 3.35 -2.40
N ALA A 285 26.67 4.06 -1.34
CA ALA A 285 27.40 5.20 -0.79
C ALA A 285 28.76 4.78 -0.22
N PHE A 286 28.84 3.63 0.45
CA PHE A 286 30.13 3.06 0.91
C PHE A 286 31.09 2.77 -0.26
N ASN A 287 30.55 2.31 -1.40
CA ASN A 287 31.36 2.14 -2.60
C ASN A 287 31.95 3.48 -3.12
N ILE A 288 31.22 4.59 -2.97
CA ILE A 288 31.75 5.94 -3.25
C ILE A 288 32.94 6.25 -2.34
N ILE A 289 32.87 5.91 -1.03
CA ILE A 289 34.02 6.10 -0.10
C ILE A 289 35.24 5.35 -0.60
N ALA A 290 35.11 4.07 -0.92
CA ALA A 290 36.21 3.22 -1.40
C ALA A 290 36.83 3.79 -2.68
N THR A 291 35.98 4.19 -3.62
CA THR A 291 36.41 4.80 -4.88
C THR A 291 37.17 6.09 -4.66
N LEU A 292 36.65 7.01 -3.84
CA LEU A 292 37.32 8.28 -3.56
C LEU A 292 38.64 8.10 -2.81
N ILE A 293 38.76 7.15 -1.87
CA ILE A 293 40.01 6.83 -1.18
C ILE A 293 41.06 6.42 -2.20
N MET A 294 40.67 5.57 -3.17
CA MET A 294 41.57 5.11 -4.23
C MET A 294 42.00 6.27 -5.14
N VAL A 295 41.06 7.12 -5.54
CA VAL A 295 41.35 8.31 -6.35
C VAL A 295 42.30 9.27 -5.60
N VAL A 296 42.07 9.47 -4.29
CA VAL A 296 42.97 10.29 -3.45
C VAL A 296 44.38 9.70 -3.41
N ALA A 297 44.48 8.35 -3.28
CA ALA A 297 45.77 7.68 -3.27
C ALA A 297 46.55 7.85 -4.60
N ASP A 298 45.86 7.72 -5.75
CA ASP A 298 46.45 7.92 -7.09
C ASP A 298 46.85 9.38 -7.33
N LYS A 299 46.14 10.33 -6.72
CA LYS A 299 46.36 11.77 -6.90
C LYS A 299 47.27 12.39 -5.82
N ARG A 300 47.97 11.58 -5.03
CA ARG A 300 48.84 12.11 -3.95
C ARG A 300 49.91 13.08 -4.46
N ALA A 301 50.57 12.80 -5.58
CA ALA A 301 51.55 13.71 -6.20
C ALA A 301 50.91 15.01 -6.64
N ASP A 302 49.77 14.97 -7.36
CA ASP A 302 49.04 16.15 -7.78
C ASP A 302 48.62 17.03 -6.57
N ILE A 303 48.17 16.37 -5.44
CA ILE A 303 47.84 17.05 -4.20
C ILE A 303 49.06 17.74 -3.60
N ALA A 304 50.22 17.05 -3.57
CA ALA A 304 51.47 17.63 -3.04
C ALA A 304 51.89 18.84 -3.84
N ILE A 305 51.86 18.79 -5.17
CA ILE A 305 52.17 19.93 -6.05
C ILE A 305 51.21 21.10 -5.77
N LEU A 306 49.91 20.87 -5.69
CA LEU A 306 48.95 21.92 -5.38
C LEU A 306 49.22 22.57 -4.02
N ARG A 307 49.61 21.76 -3.00
CA ARG A 307 49.96 22.23 -1.67
C ARG A 307 51.28 23.08 -1.65
N THR A 308 52.26 22.69 -2.44
CA THR A 308 53.51 23.51 -2.59
C THR A 308 53.24 24.81 -3.33
N LEU A 309 52.27 24.85 -4.25
CA LEU A 309 51.80 26.06 -4.91
C LEU A 309 50.89 26.95 -4.04
N GLY A 310 50.69 26.57 -2.75
CA GLY A 310 49.97 27.40 -1.79
C GLY A 310 48.48 27.00 -1.56
N ALA A 311 47.99 25.88 -2.11
CA ALA A 311 46.64 25.43 -1.84
C ALA A 311 46.45 25.03 -0.36
N THR A 312 45.41 25.56 0.26
CA THR A 312 45.07 25.25 1.66
C THR A 312 44.44 23.86 1.80
N PRO A 313 44.53 23.20 2.98
CA PRO A 313 43.84 21.94 3.23
C PRO A 313 42.35 22.01 2.93
N ARG A 314 41.68 23.11 3.24
CA ARG A 314 40.25 23.33 2.95
C ARG A 314 39.96 23.36 1.44
N GLN A 315 40.86 23.89 0.64
CA GLN A 315 40.72 23.89 -0.83
C GLN A 315 40.87 22.48 -1.40
N ILE A 316 41.85 21.69 -0.91
CA ILE A 316 42.01 20.27 -1.28
C ILE A 316 40.75 19.47 -0.89
N MET A 317 40.27 19.61 0.34
CA MET A 317 39.03 18.99 0.78
C MET A 317 37.87 19.35 -0.16
N ALA A 318 37.69 20.62 -0.50
CA ALA A 318 36.64 21.09 -1.39
C ALA A 318 36.71 20.50 -2.81
N ILE A 319 37.94 20.29 -3.36
CA ILE A 319 38.13 19.65 -4.66
C ILE A 319 37.53 18.22 -4.68
N PHE A 320 37.87 17.39 -3.69
CA PHE A 320 37.39 16.04 -3.63
C PHE A 320 35.92 15.94 -3.21
N MET A 321 35.42 16.88 -2.39
CA MET A 321 34.00 17.01 -2.12
C MET A 321 33.19 17.34 -3.40
N VAL A 322 33.65 18.24 -4.22
CA VAL A 322 33.05 18.56 -5.51
C VAL A 322 33.04 17.32 -6.42
N GLN A 323 34.16 16.60 -6.50
CA GLN A 323 34.27 15.40 -7.31
C GLN A 323 33.28 14.31 -6.87
N GLY A 324 33.25 13.98 -5.58
CA GLY A 324 32.33 12.99 -5.04
C GLY A 324 30.86 13.42 -5.15
N SER A 325 30.58 14.71 -4.93
CA SER A 325 29.22 15.27 -5.12
C SER A 325 28.75 15.14 -6.58
N ILE A 326 29.62 15.34 -7.57
CA ILE A 326 29.26 15.15 -8.98
C ILE A 326 28.89 13.69 -9.26
N ILE A 327 29.67 12.73 -8.74
CA ILE A 327 29.37 11.28 -8.88
C ILE A 327 28.03 10.96 -8.21
N GLY A 328 27.82 11.42 -6.98
CA GLY A 328 26.59 11.22 -6.23
C GLY A 328 25.36 11.86 -6.90
N MET A 329 25.47 13.11 -7.34
CA MET A 329 24.38 13.82 -8.04
C MET A 329 24.03 13.15 -9.37
N THR A 330 25.02 12.82 -10.20
CA THR A 330 24.78 12.18 -11.49
C THR A 330 24.18 10.79 -11.33
N GLY A 331 24.71 9.96 -10.41
CA GLY A 331 24.17 8.63 -10.12
C GLY A 331 22.72 8.70 -9.58
N THR A 332 22.46 9.59 -8.63
CA THR A 332 21.11 9.79 -8.08
C THR A 332 20.15 10.31 -9.15
N LEU A 333 20.54 11.30 -9.96
CA LEU A 333 19.68 11.86 -11.02
C LEU A 333 19.32 10.79 -12.05
N ILE A 334 20.30 10.03 -12.53
CA ILE A 334 20.08 8.93 -13.48
C ILE A 334 19.16 7.87 -12.85
N GLY A 335 19.45 7.48 -11.59
CA GLY A 335 18.63 6.50 -10.85
C GLY A 335 17.20 6.98 -10.66
N THR A 336 16.99 8.26 -10.33
CA THR A 336 15.65 8.84 -10.17
C THR A 336 14.90 8.87 -11.49
N VAL A 337 15.51 9.35 -12.58
CA VAL A 337 14.87 9.41 -13.89
C VAL A 337 14.50 8.01 -14.38
N LEU A 338 15.44 7.07 -14.34
CA LEU A 338 15.19 5.69 -14.76
C LEU A 338 14.20 4.98 -13.83
N GLY A 339 14.25 5.25 -12.52
CA GLY A 339 13.33 4.72 -11.53
C GLY A 339 11.89 5.18 -11.76
N VAL A 340 11.69 6.47 -12.05
CA VAL A 340 10.37 7.04 -12.38
C VAL A 340 9.86 6.43 -13.70
N LEU A 341 10.67 6.40 -14.75
CA LEU A 341 10.29 5.78 -16.02
C LEU A 341 9.98 4.30 -15.85
N GLY A 342 10.78 3.57 -15.06
CA GLY A 342 10.55 2.17 -14.74
C GLY A 342 9.25 1.96 -13.98
N ALA A 343 8.97 2.75 -12.94
CA ALA A 343 7.76 2.67 -12.15
C ALA A 343 6.48 2.95 -12.98
N MET A 344 6.54 3.91 -13.91
CA MET A 344 5.43 4.21 -14.82
C MET A 344 5.13 3.09 -15.82
N ASN A 345 6.13 2.29 -16.16
CA ASN A 345 6.02 1.26 -17.19
C ASN A 345 6.12 -0.17 -16.63
N VAL A 346 6.22 -0.35 -15.31
CA VAL A 346 6.45 -1.68 -14.70
C VAL A 346 5.34 -2.67 -15.04
N SER A 347 4.08 -2.24 -15.07
CA SER A 347 2.92 -3.09 -15.43
C SER A 347 3.03 -3.59 -16.88
N ALA A 348 3.41 -2.71 -17.81
CA ALA A 348 3.62 -3.06 -19.22
C ALA A 348 4.83 -3.98 -19.41
N LEU A 349 5.90 -3.73 -18.64
CA LEU A 349 7.12 -4.54 -18.68
C LEU A 349 6.86 -5.96 -18.18
N VAL A 350 6.10 -6.11 -17.10
CA VAL A 350 5.72 -7.42 -16.57
C VAL A 350 4.81 -8.16 -17.55
N ALA A 351 3.80 -7.49 -18.11
CA ALA A 351 2.92 -8.08 -19.12
C ALA A 351 3.69 -8.52 -20.39
N TRP A 352 4.71 -7.77 -20.78
CA TRP A 352 5.60 -8.16 -21.87
C TRP A 352 6.45 -9.40 -21.51
N LEU A 353 7.01 -9.44 -20.29
CA LEU A 353 7.77 -10.59 -19.78
C LEU A 353 6.91 -11.86 -19.73
N GLU A 354 5.67 -11.77 -19.28
CA GLU A 354 4.71 -12.89 -19.29
C GLU A 354 4.46 -13.42 -20.70
N LYS A 355 4.29 -12.52 -21.68
CA LYS A 355 4.14 -12.93 -23.10
C LYS A 355 5.37 -13.64 -23.65
N VAL A 356 6.56 -13.18 -23.28
CA VAL A 356 7.83 -13.77 -23.78
C VAL A 356 8.14 -15.08 -23.08
N SER A 357 7.87 -15.17 -21.76
CA SER A 357 8.15 -16.39 -20.97
C SER A 357 7.10 -17.48 -21.14
N GLY A 358 5.90 -17.13 -21.64
CA GLY A 358 4.77 -18.05 -21.75
C GLY A 358 4.19 -18.52 -20.40
N GLN A 359 4.66 -17.94 -19.30
CA GLN A 359 4.19 -18.24 -17.94
C GLN A 359 3.44 -17.06 -17.38
N HIS A 360 2.24 -17.29 -16.87
CA HIS A 360 1.51 -16.29 -16.08
C HIS A 360 2.13 -16.22 -14.70
N ILE A 361 2.90 -15.17 -14.41
CA ILE A 361 3.52 -14.91 -13.11
C ILE A 361 2.43 -14.54 -12.09
N PHE A 362 1.41 -13.83 -12.53
CA PHE A 362 0.27 -13.43 -11.71
C PHE A 362 -1.00 -14.12 -12.21
N SER A 363 -1.30 -15.32 -11.66
CA SER A 363 -2.60 -15.95 -11.89
C SER A 363 -3.66 -15.23 -11.03
N SER A 364 -4.73 -14.77 -11.66
CA SER A 364 -5.87 -14.13 -10.97
C SER A 364 -6.52 -15.00 -9.91
N ASP A 365 -6.32 -16.30 -9.97
CA ASP A 365 -6.91 -17.27 -9.02
C ASP A 365 -6.10 -17.38 -7.70
N VAL A 366 -4.82 -16.99 -7.70
CA VAL A 366 -3.94 -17.06 -6.51
C VAL A 366 -3.71 -15.67 -5.90
N TYR A 367 -3.49 -14.65 -6.74
CA TYR A 367 -3.07 -13.33 -6.26
C TYR A 367 -4.17 -12.26 -6.32
N PHE A 368 -5.39 -12.61 -6.78
CA PHE A 368 -6.54 -11.70 -6.90
C PHE A 368 -6.30 -10.43 -7.74
N ILE A 369 -5.10 -10.28 -8.32
CA ILE A 369 -4.65 -9.13 -9.11
C ILE A 369 -4.13 -9.66 -10.44
N SER A 370 -4.75 -9.23 -11.56
CA SER A 370 -4.38 -9.66 -12.91
C SER A 370 -3.23 -8.87 -13.54
N THR A 371 -2.85 -7.75 -12.94
CA THR A 371 -1.77 -6.87 -13.41
C THR A 371 -1.02 -6.31 -12.20
N LEU A 372 0.30 -6.15 -12.31
CA LEU A 372 1.09 -5.56 -11.25
C LEU A 372 0.75 -4.07 -11.11
N PRO A 373 0.07 -3.62 -10.04
CA PRO A 373 -0.26 -2.22 -9.86
C PRO A 373 0.98 -1.43 -9.47
N SER A 374 1.12 -0.22 -9.98
CA SER A 374 2.18 0.71 -9.59
C SER A 374 1.58 2.11 -9.40
N GLU A 375 1.87 2.71 -8.25
CA GLU A 375 1.46 4.08 -7.94
C GLU A 375 2.68 4.90 -7.53
N LEU A 376 3.08 5.82 -8.41
CA LEU A 376 4.20 6.70 -8.15
C LEU A 376 3.74 7.85 -7.27
N ARG A 377 4.27 7.94 -6.05
CA ARG A 377 4.03 9.05 -5.12
C ARG A 377 5.21 10.00 -5.12
N LEU A 378 4.95 11.27 -5.43
CA LEU A 378 5.98 12.29 -5.48
C LEU A 378 6.75 12.41 -4.16
N GLN A 379 6.07 12.24 -3.04
CA GLN A 379 6.70 12.26 -1.71
C GLN A 379 7.77 11.17 -1.55
N ASP A 380 7.49 9.94 -2.01
CA ASP A 380 8.44 8.82 -1.94
C ASP A 380 9.65 9.09 -2.86
N VAL A 381 9.42 9.59 -4.08
CA VAL A 381 10.50 9.94 -5.02
C VAL A 381 11.39 11.03 -4.45
N LEU A 382 10.82 12.09 -3.87
CA LEU A 382 11.58 13.17 -3.25
C LEU A 382 12.36 12.67 -2.04
N LEU A 383 11.76 11.87 -1.17
CA LEU A 383 12.40 11.31 0.01
C LEU A 383 13.59 10.42 -0.37
N VAL A 384 13.42 9.53 -1.35
CA VAL A 384 14.49 8.65 -1.86
C VAL A 384 15.63 9.47 -2.48
N THR A 385 15.29 10.42 -3.32
CA THR A 385 16.28 11.28 -4.00
C THR A 385 17.08 12.10 -3.01
N LEU A 386 16.41 12.73 -2.03
CA LEU A 386 17.08 13.52 -0.99
C LEU A 386 17.94 12.64 -0.07
N ALA A 387 17.46 11.48 0.33
CA ALA A 387 18.21 10.53 1.15
C ALA A 387 19.47 10.04 0.42
N ALA A 388 19.36 9.69 -0.86
CA ALA A 388 20.49 9.26 -1.68
C ALA A 388 21.52 10.39 -1.87
N LEU A 389 21.08 11.62 -2.12
CA LEU A 389 21.96 12.79 -2.20
C LEU A 389 22.66 13.06 -0.88
N LEU A 390 21.94 13.00 0.24
CA LEU A 390 22.51 13.20 1.57
C LEU A 390 23.56 12.13 1.90
N LEU A 391 23.23 10.85 1.68
CA LEU A 391 24.16 9.74 1.94
C LEU A 391 25.38 9.81 1.03
N SER A 392 25.22 10.13 -0.26
CA SER A 392 26.36 10.28 -1.17
C SER A 392 27.25 11.46 -0.76
N PHE A 393 26.67 12.59 -0.34
CA PHE A 393 27.42 13.73 0.16
C PHE A 393 28.20 13.38 1.43
N LEU A 394 27.56 12.74 2.41
CA LEU A 394 28.22 12.30 3.66
C LEU A 394 29.36 11.32 3.37
N ALA A 395 29.16 10.40 2.40
CA ALA A 395 30.19 9.47 1.97
C ALA A 395 31.44 10.14 1.42
N THR A 396 31.31 11.35 0.85
CA THR A 396 32.47 12.08 0.31
C THR A 396 33.31 12.78 1.37
N VAL A 397 32.77 13.07 2.55
CA VAL A 397 33.42 13.86 3.60
C VAL A 397 34.71 13.20 4.10
N TYR A 398 34.65 11.91 4.43
CA TYR A 398 35.79 11.18 4.97
C TYR A 398 36.98 11.10 4.00
N PRO A 399 36.83 10.67 2.74
CA PRO A 399 37.93 10.66 1.76
C PRO A 399 38.49 12.07 1.47
N ALA A 400 37.65 13.07 1.39
CA ALA A 400 38.05 14.45 1.16
C ALA A 400 38.86 15.02 2.35
N TRP A 401 38.45 14.70 3.56
CA TRP A 401 39.23 15.07 4.76
C TRP A 401 40.59 14.41 4.77
N ARG A 402 40.68 13.11 4.43
CA ARG A 402 41.93 12.37 4.33
C ARG A 402 42.85 12.94 3.25
N ALA A 403 42.31 13.38 2.10
CA ALA A 403 43.06 14.06 1.05
C ALA A 403 43.70 15.38 1.56
N ALA A 404 42.98 16.15 2.38
CA ALA A 404 43.45 17.40 2.97
C ALA A 404 44.63 17.23 3.92
N GLN A 405 44.82 16.04 4.50
CA GLN A 405 45.91 15.72 5.45
C GLN A 405 47.20 15.25 4.75
N THR A 406 47.23 15.12 3.41
CA THR A 406 48.42 14.68 2.69
C THR A 406 49.58 15.66 2.90
N GLN A 407 50.71 15.14 3.38
CA GLN A 407 51.93 15.93 3.62
C GLN A 407 52.76 16.02 2.30
N PRO A 408 53.09 17.21 1.84
CA PRO A 408 53.83 17.35 0.55
C PRO A 408 55.19 16.68 0.53
N ALA A 409 55.95 16.78 1.67
CA ALA A 409 57.27 16.22 1.79
C ALA A 409 57.34 14.71 1.67
N GLU A 410 56.34 13.99 2.27
CA GLU A 410 56.27 12.53 2.16
C GLU A 410 55.83 12.06 0.78
N ALA A 411 54.86 12.78 0.16
CA ALA A 411 54.32 12.41 -1.14
C ALA A 411 55.32 12.54 -2.30
N LEU A 412 56.24 13.51 -2.22
CA LEU A 412 57.25 13.75 -3.25
C LEU A 412 58.55 12.95 -3.04
N ARG A 413 58.71 12.31 -1.88
CA ARG A 413 59.92 11.51 -1.56
C ARG A 413 59.86 10.07 -2.12
N TYR A 414 58.68 9.59 -2.48
CA TYR A 414 58.46 8.22 -2.96
C TYR A 414 58.16 8.13 -4.46
N GLU A 415 58.38 9.21 -5.23
CA GLU A 415 58.56 9.17 -6.67
C GLU A 415 60.05 9.12 -7.00
#